data_fdf8ba8a352739c8da421390fcdd3432
#
_entry.id   fdf8ba8a352739c8da421390fcdd3432
#
_cell.length_a   1.000
_cell.length_b   1.000
_cell.length_c   1.000
_cell.angle_alpha   90.00
_cell.angle_beta   90.00
_cell.angle_gamma   90.00
#
_symmetry.space_group_name_H-M   'P 1'
#
loop_
_entity.id
_entity.type
_entity.pdbx_description
1 polymer ?
#
loop_
_entity_poly.entity_id
_entity_poly.type
_entity_poly.pdbx_seq_one_letter_code
_entity_poly.pdbx_strand_id
1 'polypeptide(L)'
;MSENTYNGWTNHSTWLVNLWITNEESSFRHWFHEAADMDLRELADALKTAHEEEAVEVPNGWRKDALLGVVSEVNWREIAEALKEDA
;
A
#
# COMPACT_ATOMS: atom_id res chain seq x y z
N MET A 1 23.69 -8.33 -3.99
CA MET A 1 22.43 -8.75 -3.44
C MET A 1 21.74 -7.60 -2.73
N SER A 2 20.49 -7.66 -2.67
CA SER A 2 19.75 -6.55 -2.11
C SER A 2 19.28 -6.87 -0.71
N GLU A 3 19.87 -6.24 0.26
CA GLU A 3 19.49 -6.43 1.65
C GLU A 3 18.22 -5.70 2.00
N ASN A 4 17.74 -4.85 1.11
CA ASN A 4 16.57 -4.03 1.39
C ASN A 4 15.26 -4.68 1.03
N THR A 5 15.31 -5.82 0.32
CA THR A 5 14.08 -6.52 -0.03
C THR A 5 13.55 -7.32 1.14
N TYR A 6 12.24 -7.55 1.15
CA TYR A 6 11.58 -8.30 2.19
C TYR A 6 10.53 -9.20 1.56
N ASN A 7 10.72 -10.50 1.65
CA ASN A 7 9.81 -11.51 1.09
C ASN A 7 9.44 -11.23 -0.37
N GLY A 8 10.41 -10.75 -1.14
CA GLY A 8 10.20 -10.43 -2.54
C GLY A 8 9.69 -9.01 -2.80
N TRP A 9 9.41 -8.24 -1.76
CA TRP A 9 8.99 -6.85 -1.88
C TRP A 9 10.16 -5.91 -1.67
N THR A 10 10.03 -4.68 -2.18
CA THR A 10 11.09 -3.68 -2.09
C THR A 10 11.60 -3.49 -0.66
N ASN A 11 10.69 -3.44 0.31
CA ASN A 11 11.06 -3.28 1.71
C ASN A 11 9.95 -3.81 2.60
N HIS A 12 10.20 -3.82 3.89
CA HIS A 12 9.25 -4.31 4.89
C HIS A 12 7.95 -3.53 4.88
N SER A 13 8.04 -2.20 4.75
CA SER A 13 6.83 -1.36 4.77
C SER A 13 5.90 -1.69 3.61
N THR A 14 6.45 -1.92 2.43
CA THR A 14 5.66 -2.29 1.25
C THR A 14 4.98 -3.64 1.46
N TRP A 15 5.73 -4.62 1.97
CA TRP A 15 5.17 -5.93 2.29
C TRP A 15 4.04 -5.80 3.30
N LEU A 16 4.25 -5.02 4.35
CA LEU A 16 3.29 -4.88 5.44
C LEU A 16 1.99 -4.24 4.96
N VAL A 17 2.09 -3.18 4.19
CA VAL A 17 0.90 -2.50 3.68
C VAL A 17 0.14 -3.40 2.72
N ASN A 18 0.85 -4.12 1.86
CA ASN A 18 0.20 -5.07 0.98
C ASN A 18 -0.53 -6.16 1.77
N LEU A 19 0.07 -6.62 2.85
CA LEU A 19 -0.57 -7.60 3.73
C LEU A 19 -1.86 -7.05 4.32
N TRP A 20 -1.85 -5.82 4.80
CA TRP A 20 -3.06 -5.18 5.35
C TRP A 20 -4.15 -5.09 4.30
N ILE A 21 -3.80 -4.65 3.10
CA ILE A 21 -4.77 -4.48 2.01
C ILE A 21 -5.41 -5.82 1.65
N THR A 22 -4.61 -6.88 1.56
CA THR A 22 -5.10 -8.16 1.07
C THR A 22 -5.70 -9.05 2.14
N ASN A 23 -5.35 -8.83 3.41
CA ASN A 23 -5.90 -9.65 4.50
C ASN A 23 -7.32 -9.28 4.87
N GLU A 24 -7.70 -8.03 4.67
CA GLU A 24 -9.07 -7.64 4.96
C GLU A 24 -9.88 -7.76 3.68
N GLU A 25 -10.94 -8.55 3.74
CA GLU A 25 -11.72 -8.88 2.55
C GLU A 25 -12.32 -7.66 1.87
N SER A 26 -12.89 -6.74 2.63
CA SER A 26 -13.51 -5.55 2.03
C SER A 26 -12.47 -4.65 1.38
N SER A 27 -11.32 -4.50 2.01
CA SER A 27 -10.23 -3.69 1.47
C SER A 27 -9.69 -4.31 0.18
N PHE A 28 -9.44 -5.62 0.21
CA PHE A 28 -8.94 -6.33 -0.97
C PHE A 28 -9.93 -6.22 -2.12
N ARG A 29 -11.21 -6.42 -1.84
CA ARG A 29 -12.25 -6.36 -2.87
C ARG A 29 -12.32 -4.96 -3.49
N HIS A 30 -12.26 -3.94 -2.65
CA HIS A 30 -12.28 -2.55 -3.13
C HIS A 30 -11.11 -2.28 -4.08
N TRP A 31 -9.89 -2.60 -3.65
CA TRP A 31 -8.72 -2.29 -4.44
C TRP A 31 -8.60 -3.18 -5.67
N PHE A 32 -9.09 -4.41 -5.59
CA PHE A 32 -9.12 -5.30 -6.73
C PHE A 32 -10.02 -4.72 -7.84
N HIS A 33 -11.18 -4.18 -7.45
CA HIS A 33 -12.07 -3.51 -8.40
C HIS A 33 -11.44 -2.26 -9.00
N GLU A 34 -10.79 -1.46 -8.17
CA GLU A 34 -10.11 -0.25 -8.64
C GLU A 34 -9.00 -0.61 -9.62
N ALA A 35 -8.31 -1.71 -9.37
CA ALA A 35 -7.22 -2.16 -10.24
C ALA A 35 -7.73 -2.49 -11.65
N ALA A 36 -8.96 -2.96 -11.77
CA ALA A 36 -9.53 -3.28 -13.06
C ALA A 36 -9.84 -2.04 -13.89
N ASP A 37 -10.13 -0.92 -13.22
CA ASP A 37 -10.59 0.31 -13.89
C ASP A 37 -9.49 1.34 -14.10
N MET A 38 -8.36 1.21 -13.43
CA MET A 38 -7.29 2.21 -13.46
C MET A 38 -6.05 1.67 -14.14
N ASP A 39 -5.28 2.57 -14.77
CA ASP A 39 -3.97 2.15 -15.23
C ASP A 39 -3.03 2.09 -14.01
N LEU A 40 -1.82 1.59 -14.24
CA LEU A 40 -0.86 1.34 -13.16
C LEU A 40 -0.54 2.60 -12.38
N ARG A 41 -0.32 3.70 -13.08
CA ARG A 41 0.03 4.96 -12.45
C ARG A 41 -1.13 5.51 -11.61
N GLU A 42 -2.32 5.47 -12.18
CA GLU A 42 -3.52 5.94 -11.47
C GLU A 42 -3.75 5.11 -10.22
N LEU A 43 -3.58 3.81 -10.32
CA LEU A 43 -3.79 2.92 -9.18
C LEU A 43 -2.77 3.19 -8.08
N ALA A 44 -1.50 3.36 -8.45
CA ALA A 44 -0.46 3.66 -7.48
C ALA A 44 -0.75 4.96 -6.76
N ASP A 45 -1.16 5.99 -7.49
CA ASP A 45 -1.49 7.29 -6.91
C ASP A 45 -2.71 7.20 -5.99
N ALA A 46 -3.72 6.45 -6.40
CA ALA A 46 -4.92 6.27 -5.59
C ALA A 46 -4.62 5.55 -4.27
N LEU A 47 -3.80 4.50 -4.34
CA LEU A 47 -3.38 3.77 -3.15
C LEU A 47 -2.64 4.69 -2.18
N LYS A 48 -1.69 5.44 -2.70
CA LYS A 48 -0.89 6.35 -1.90
C LYS A 48 -1.77 7.39 -1.22
N THR A 49 -2.62 8.06 -2.00
CA THR A 49 -3.47 9.13 -1.48
C THR A 49 -4.41 8.61 -0.40
N ALA A 50 -5.06 7.48 -0.64
CA ALA A 50 -6.01 6.93 0.31
C ALA A 50 -5.35 6.60 1.64
N HIS A 51 -4.16 6.00 1.59
CA HIS A 51 -3.48 5.60 2.81
C HIS A 51 -2.84 6.77 3.54
N GLU A 52 -2.37 7.78 2.79
CA GLU A 52 -1.87 9.00 3.41
C GLU A 52 -2.98 9.75 4.14
N GLU A 53 -4.14 9.83 3.54
CA GLU A 53 -5.28 10.49 4.17
C GLU A 53 -5.72 9.77 5.43
N GLU A 54 -5.71 8.45 5.39
CA GLU A 54 -6.06 7.64 6.54
C GLU A 54 -5.06 7.86 7.67
N ALA A 55 -3.78 7.94 7.35
CA ALA A 55 -2.74 8.15 8.35
C ALA A 55 -2.87 9.53 9.01
N VAL A 56 -3.25 10.53 8.23
CA VAL A 56 -3.40 11.90 8.76
C VAL A 56 -4.55 11.98 9.75
N GLU A 57 -5.57 11.15 9.61
CA GLU A 57 -6.73 11.16 10.49
C GLU A 57 -6.47 10.51 11.85
N VAL A 58 -5.38 9.79 11.99
CA VAL A 58 -5.03 9.19 13.27
C VAL A 58 -4.67 10.30 14.26
N PRO A 59 -5.13 10.23 15.52
CA PRO A 59 -4.78 11.24 16.51
C PRO A 59 -3.27 11.37 16.68
N ASN A 60 -2.80 12.57 17.00
CA ASN A 60 -1.39 12.83 17.20
C ASN A 60 -0.80 11.92 18.27
N GLY A 61 0.44 11.48 18.03
CA GLY A 61 1.14 10.61 18.95
C GLY A 61 2.04 9.66 18.17
N TRP A 62 2.64 8.71 18.90
CA TRP A 62 3.60 7.79 18.30
C TRP A 62 2.96 6.92 17.20
N ARG A 63 1.67 6.61 17.35
CA ARG A 63 0.98 5.80 16.33
C ARG A 63 0.91 6.50 15.00
N LYS A 64 0.60 7.80 15.03
CA LYS A 64 0.55 8.59 13.80
C LYS A 64 1.93 8.68 13.17
N ASP A 65 2.94 8.94 13.99
CA ASP A 65 4.31 9.04 13.49
C ASP A 65 4.77 7.74 12.87
N ALA A 66 4.48 6.61 13.52
CA ALA A 66 4.84 5.30 13.00
C ALA A 66 4.13 5.02 11.68
N LEU A 67 2.84 5.33 11.60
CA LEU A 67 2.05 5.09 10.41
C LEU A 67 2.52 5.94 9.24
N LEU A 68 2.77 7.23 9.50
CA LEU A 68 3.29 8.12 8.46
C LEU A 68 4.66 7.65 7.97
N GLY A 69 5.49 7.14 8.88
CA GLY A 69 6.79 6.59 8.52
C GLY A 69 6.66 5.39 7.59
N VAL A 70 5.75 4.48 7.91
CA VAL A 70 5.49 3.31 7.07
C VAL A 70 5.00 3.76 5.70
N VAL A 71 3.99 4.63 5.67
CA VAL A 71 3.39 5.10 4.42
C VAL A 71 4.42 5.77 3.53
N SER A 72 5.36 6.52 4.12
CA SER A 72 6.37 7.25 3.34
C SER A 72 7.39 6.32 2.67
N GLU A 73 7.51 5.08 3.15
CA GLU A 73 8.50 4.14 2.63
C GLU A 73 7.92 3.14 1.64
N VAL A 74 6.60 3.11 1.50
CA VAL A 74 5.94 2.12 0.64
C VAL A 74 6.20 2.37 -0.83
N ASN A 75 6.51 1.32 -1.55
CA ASN A 75 6.58 1.37 -3.00
C ASN A 75 5.17 1.08 -3.56
N TRP A 76 4.41 2.15 -3.73
CA TRP A 76 3.00 2.02 -4.13
C TRP A 76 2.84 1.39 -5.50
N ARG A 77 3.79 1.64 -6.39
CA ARG A 77 3.76 1.03 -7.72
C ARG A 77 3.84 -0.48 -7.64
N GLU A 78 4.68 -0.99 -6.74
CA GLU A 78 4.84 -2.43 -6.58
C GLU A 78 3.53 -3.09 -6.12
N ILE A 79 2.83 -2.43 -5.19
CA ILE A 79 1.53 -2.92 -4.73
C ILE A 79 0.52 -2.88 -5.87
N ALA A 80 0.53 -1.78 -6.63
CA ALA A 80 -0.38 -1.63 -7.77
C ALA A 80 -0.13 -2.72 -8.81
N GLU A 81 1.13 -3.02 -9.08
CA GLU A 81 1.49 -4.09 -10.02
C GLU A 81 0.95 -5.43 -9.57
N ALA A 82 1.09 -5.72 -8.28
CA ALA A 82 0.60 -6.99 -7.73
C ALA A 82 -0.92 -7.09 -7.84
N LEU A 83 -1.63 -6.01 -7.54
CA LEU A 83 -3.09 -6.00 -7.65
C LEU A 83 -3.54 -6.19 -9.10
N LYS A 84 -2.84 -5.56 -10.04
CA LYS A 84 -3.21 -5.69 -11.45
C LYS A 84 -2.92 -7.08 -12.00
N GLU A 85 -1.90 -7.74 -11.47
CA GLU A 85 -1.63 -9.12 -11.88
C GLU A 85 -2.75 -10.07 -11.49
N ASP A 86 -3.37 -9.81 -10.32
CA ASP A 86 -4.46 -10.65 -9.83
C ASP A 86 -5.79 -10.30 -10.49
N ALA A 87 -5.88 -9.13 -11.07
CA ALA A 87 -7.11 -8.68 -11.73
C ALA A 87 -7.20 -9.19 -13.21
#